data_111d02aa400d5a5849cbd564d1095c5c
#
_entry.id   111d02aa400d5a5849cbd564d1095c5c
#
_cell.length_a   1.000
_cell.length_b   1.000
_cell.length_c   1.000
_cell.angle_alpha   90.00
_cell.angle_beta   90.00
_cell.angle_gamma   90.00
#
_symmetry.space_group_name_H-M   'P 1'
#
loop_
_entity.id
_entity.type
_entity.pdbx_description
1 polymer ?
#
loop_
_entity_poly.entity_id
_entity_poly.type
_entity_poly.pdbx_seq_one_letter_code
_entity_poly.pdbx_strand_id
1 'polypeptide(L)'
;MRELTKEQILSASEDEYMNDAQLAFFKSLLLELKDKTMLHIEDVKESLSSPPEFSDDVDRAQYEEESRLALRILDRERMLLGKIAKSLKQIENKSYGYCLESGDPIGIPRLLIRPVSEYCADIKQINEGKEQHFYSGRK
;
A
#
# COMPACT_ATOMS: atom_id res chain seq x y z
N MET A 1 15.49 22.66 -1.09
CA MET A 1 14.97 22.14 0.18
C MET A 1 15.63 20.81 0.51
N ARG A 2 16.18 20.70 1.69
CA ARG A 2 16.77 19.44 2.12
C ARG A 2 15.66 18.45 2.43
N GLU A 3 15.72 17.28 1.82
CA GLU A 3 14.80 16.21 2.17
C GLU A 3 15.10 15.71 3.59
N LEU A 4 14.05 15.45 4.35
CA LEU A 4 14.18 14.86 5.68
C LEU A 4 14.65 13.43 5.56
N THR A 5 15.48 12.98 6.50
CA THR A 5 15.81 11.57 6.63
C THR A 5 14.75 10.88 7.50
N LYS A 6 14.72 9.55 7.43
CA LYS A 6 13.82 8.74 8.24
C LYS A 6 14.01 9.00 9.75
N GLU A 7 15.26 9.13 10.19
CA GLU A 7 15.60 9.42 11.57
C GLU A 7 15.12 10.81 11.98
N GLN A 8 15.30 11.80 11.11
CA GLN A 8 14.86 13.17 11.36
C GLN A 8 13.35 13.26 11.54
N ILE A 9 12.59 12.58 10.68
CA ILE A 9 11.13 12.63 10.76
C ILE A 9 10.61 11.87 11.99
N LEU A 10 11.26 10.77 12.38
CA LEU A 10 10.90 10.03 13.59
C LEU A 10 11.15 10.82 14.87
N SER A 11 12.16 11.69 14.87
CA SER A 11 12.53 12.48 16.05
C SER A 11 11.86 13.86 16.08
N ALA A 12 11.08 14.20 15.05
CA ALA A 12 10.40 15.49 14.97
C ALA A 12 9.31 15.63 16.04
N SER A 13 9.06 16.85 16.50
CA SER A 13 8.01 17.12 17.48
C SER A 13 6.61 16.97 16.87
N GLU A 14 5.60 16.78 17.73
CA GLU A 14 4.21 16.67 17.30
C GLU A 14 3.73 17.92 16.57
N ASP A 15 4.27 19.10 16.91
CA ASP A 15 3.93 20.37 16.28
C ASP A 15 4.34 20.40 14.81
N GLU A 16 5.31 19.59 14.42
CA GLU A 16 5.78 19.50 13.04
C GLU A 16 5.00 18.50 12.21
N TYR A 17 4.04 17.78 12.81
CA TYR A 17 3.30 16.71 12.13
C TYR A 17 2.63 17.22 10.84
N MET A 18 2.97 16.58 9.73
CA MET A 18 2.48 16.92 8.39
C MET A 18 2.73 18.37 7.98
N ASN A 19 3.84 18.95 8.46
CA ASN A 19 4.30 20.23 7.90
C ASN A 19 4.77 20.02 6.46
N ASP A 20 5.08 21.08 5.75
CA ASP A 20 5.43 21.00 4.32
C ASP A 20 6.63 20.09 4.06
N ALA A 21 7.62 20.08 4.96
CA ALA A 21 8.80 19.21 4.81
C ALA A 21 8.43 17.73 4.99
N GLN A 22 7.58 17.42 5.94
CA GLN A 22 7.10 16.03 6.16
C GLN A 22 6.22 15.58 5.00
N LEU A 23 5.32 16.42 4.50
CA LEU A 23 4.50 16.11 3.34
C LEU A 23 5.37 15.84 2.11
N ALA A 24 6.43 16.62 1.90
CA ALA A 24 7.38 16.39 0.81
C ALA A 24 8.09 15.05 0.97
N PHE A 25 8.48 14.68 2.19
CA PHE A 25 9.09 13.40 2.48
C PHE A 25 8.17 12.24 2.09
N PHE A 26 6.91 12.28 2.53
CA PHE A 26 5.96 11.21 2.22
C PHE A 26 5.58 11.20 0.74
N LYS A 27 5.55 12.35 0.09
CA LYS A 27 5.33 12.41 -1.36
C LYS A 27 6.43 11.65 -2.10
N SER A 28 7.69 11.90 -1.76
CA SER A 28 8.82 11.18 -2.36
C SER A 28 8.73 9.68 -2.10
N LEU A 29 8.38 9.30 -0.87
CA LEU A 29 8.24 7.89 -0.48
C LEU A 29 7.14 7.21 -1.29
N LEU A 30 6.00 7.89 -1.48
CA LEU A 30 4.87 7.37 -2.25
C LEU A 30 5.20 7.26 -3.74
N LEU A 31 5.93 8.22 -4.30
CA LEU A 31 6.36 8.17 -5.71
C LEU A 31 7.33 7.01 -5.94
N GLU A 32 8.24 6.79 -5.01
CA GLU A 32 9.17 5.66 -5.05
C GLU A 32 8.40 4.33 -4.99
N LEU A 33 7.43 4.22 -4.08
CA LEU A 33 6.57 3.04 -3.96
C LEU A 33 5.76 2.81 -5.25
N LYS A 34 5.26 3.89 -5.86
CA LYS A 34 4.54 3.82 -7.13
C LYS A 34 5.41 3.21 -8.22
N ASP A 35 6.65 3.69 -8.36
CA ASP A 35 7.57 3.20 -9.38
C ASP A 35 7.89 1.71 -9.17
N LYS A 36 8.15 1.32 -7.93
CA LYS A 36 8.41 -0.09 -7.59
C LYS A 36 7.21 -0.97 -7.90
N THR A 37 6.02 -0.50 -7.60
CA THR A 37 4.78 -1.23 -7.85
C THR A 37 4.55 -1.40 -9.35
N MET A 38 4.77 -0.35 -10.13
CA MET A 38 4.62 -0.40 -11.60
C MET A 38 5.62 -1.38 -12.22
N LEU A 39 6.86 -1.39 -11.76
CA LEU A 39 7.86 -2.36 -12.24
C LEU A 39 7.46 -3.79 -11.88
N HIS A 40 6.97 -4.02 -10.68
CA HIS A 40 6.51 -5.35 -10.26
C HIS A 40 5.35 -5.83 -11.13
N ILE A 41 4.40 -4.94 -11.45
CA ILE A 41 3.29 -5.27 -12.35
C ILE A 41 3.81 -5.70 -13.72
N GLU A 42 4.76 -4.96 -14.29
CA GLU A 42 5.34 -5.30 -15.59
C GLU A 42 6.05 -6.66 -15.55
N ASP A 43 6.82 -6.93 -14.50
CA ASP A 43 7.51 -8.22 -14.34
C ASP A 43 6.52 -9.38 -14.27
N VAL A 44 5.43 -9.24 -13.51
CA VAL A 44 4.43 -10.29 -13.38
C VAL A 44 3.68 -10.50 -14.70
N LYS A 45 3.33 -9.40 -15.40
CA LYS A 45 2.71 -9.50 -16.73
C LYS A 45 3.59 -10.23 -17.72
N GLU A 46 4.89 -9.93 -17.72
CA GLU A 46 5.84 -10.58 -18.61
C GLU A 46 5.89 -12.08 -18.36
N SER A 47 5.87 -12.51 -17.11
CA SER A 47 5.87 -13.92 -16.77
C SER A 47 4.60 -14.65 -17.23
N LEU A 48 3.48 -13.93 -17.43
CA LEU A 48 2.22 -14.49 -17.90
C LEU A 48 2.07 -14.49 -19.42
N SER A 49 2.86 -13.66 -20.14
CA SER A 49 2.67 -13.43 -21.57
C SER A 49 3.20 -14.54 -22.47
N SER A 50 4.09 -15.38 -21.97
CA SER A 50 4.74 -16.42 -22.76
C SER A 50 4.70 -17.75 -22.00
N PRO A 51 3.54 -18.45 -22.01
CA PRO A 51 3.45 -19.74 -21.34
C PRO A 51 4.37 -20.77 -22.00
N PRO A 52 5.10 -21.57 -21.24
CA PRO A 52 5.93 -22.63 -21.79
C PRO A 52 5.09 -23.79 -22.32
N GLU A 53 5.65 -24.58 -23.21
CA GLU A 53 5.02 -25.82 -23.65
C GLU A 53 5.17 -26.88 -22.56
N PHE A 54 4.12 -27.67 -22.36
CA PHE A 54 4.10 -28.70 -21.31
C PHE A 54 4.05 -30.07 -21.94
N SER A 55 4.88 -30.97 -21.42
CA SER A 55 4.93 -32.36 -21.84
C SER A 55 3.96 -33.25 -21.07
N ASP A 56 3.46 -32.80 -19.91
CA ASP A 56 2.51 -33.57 -19.12
C ASP A 56 1.47 -32.70 -18.40
N ASP A 57 0.41 -33.35 -17.89
CA ASP A 57 -0.71 -32.68 -17.24
C ASP A 57 -0.36 -32.10 -15.85
N VAL A 58 0.63 -32.68 -15.17
CA VAL A 58 1.08 -32.20 -13.85
C VAL A 58 1.75 -30.84 -13.99
N ASP A 59 2.64 -30.71 -14.97
CA ASP A 59 3.31 -29.43 -15.24
C ASP A 59 2.33 -28.34 -15.64
N ARG A 60 1.33 -28.72 -16.45
CA ARG A 60 0.28 -27.76 -16.85
C ARG A 60 -0.55 -27.31 -15.65
N ALA A 61 -0.93 -28.21 -14.78
CA ALA A 61 -1.72 -27.89 -13.59
C ALA A 61 -0.96 -26.96 -12.66
N GLN A 62 0.36 -27.20 -12.49
CA GLN A 62 1.21 -26.36 -11.69
C GLN A 62 1.30 -24.95 -12.28
N TYR A 63 1.50 -24.85 -13.59
CA TYR A 63 1.57 -23.56 -14.28
C TYR A 63 0.24 -22.79 -14.14
N GLU A 64 -0.89 -23.45 -14.29
CA GLU A 64 -2.19 -22.82 -14.14
C GLU A 64 -2.40 -22.28 -12.74
N GLU A 65 -1.94 -23.00 -11.70
CA GLU A 65 -2.00 -22.55 -10.32
C GLU A 65 -1.10 -21.30 -10.10
N GLU A 66 0.11 -21.34 -10.62
CA GLU A 66 1.05 -20.20 -10.57
C GLU A 66 0.49 -18.99 -11.29
N SER A 67 -0.21 -19.19 -12.42
CA SER A 67 -0.85 -18.11 -13.18
C SER A 67 -1.99 -17.48 -12.38
N ARG A 68 -2.79 -18.30 -11.67
CA ARG A 68 -3.85 -17.77 -10.82
C ARG A 68 -3.29 -16.92 -9.69
N LEU A 69 -2.21 -17.37 -9.07
CA LEU A 69 -1.51 -16.61 -8.03
C LEU A 69 -0.97 -15.28 -8.59
N ALA A 70 -0.38 -15.32 -9.78
CA ALA A 70 0.14 -14.13 -10.44
C ALA A 70 -0.97 -13.11 -10.72
N LEU A 71 -2.15 -13.57 -11.16
CA LEU A 71 -3.30 -12.68 -11.38
C LEU A 71 -3.77 -12.02 -10.08
N ARG A 72 -3.75 -12.75 -8.98
CA ARG A 72 -4.08 -12.19 -7.66
C ARG A 72 -3.07 -11.11 -7.24
N ILE A 73 -1.78 -11.34 -7.51
CA ILE A 73 -0.74 -10.36 -7.25
C ILE A 73 -0.99 -9.10 -8.08
N LEU A 74 -1.31 -9.25 -9.38
CA LEU A 74 -1.62 -8.11 -10.24
C LEU A 74 -2.80 -7.29 -9.72
N ASP A 75 -3.86 -7.96 -9.27
CA ASP A 75 -5.04 -7.27 -8.71
C ASP A 75 -4.66 -6.49 -7.45
N ARG A 76 -3.88 -7.10 -6.56
CA ARG A 76 -3.41 -6.46 -5.33
C ARG A 76 -2.54 -5.24 -5.65
N GLU A 77 -1.62 -5.37 -6.59
CA GLU A 77 -0.71 -4.28 -6.97
C GLU A 77 -1.47 -3.13 -7.62
N ARG A 78 -2.47 -3.42 -8.44
CA ARG A 78 -3.32 -2.38 -9.03
C ARG A 78 -4.14 -1.64 -7.97
N MET A 79 -4.64 -2.35 -6.98
CA MET A 79 -5.32 -1.73 -5.85
C MET A 79 -4.38 -0.83 -5.06
N LEU A 80 -3.13 -1.25 -4.88
CA LEU A 80 -2.11 -0.44 -4.22
C LEU A 80 -1.84 0.84 -5.00
N LEU A 81 -1.75 0.77 -6.34
CA LEU A 81 -1.59 1.97 -7.18
C LEU A 81 -2.74 2.97 -6.96
N GLY A 82 -3.97 2.47 -6.86
CA GLY A 82 -5.13 3.32 -6.56
C GLY A 82 -5.01 4.00 -5.19
N LYS A 83 -4.54 3.28 -4.19
CA LYS A 83 -4.32 3.83 -2.85
C LYS A 83 -3.19 4.86 -2.84
N ILE A 84 -2.12 4.62 -3.60
CA ILE A 84 -1.01 5.58 -3.75
C ILE A 84 -1.53 6.88 -4.39
N ALA A 85 -2.31 6.78 -5.45
CA ALA A 85 -2.89 7.95 -6.12
C ALA A 85 -3.76 8.76 -5.15
N LYS A 86 -4.57 8.09 -4.34
CA LYS A 86 -5.41 8.73 -3.32
C LYS A 86 -4.55 9.43 -2.26
N SER A 87 -3.49 8.77 -1.79
CA SER A 87 -2.58 9.36 -0.80
C SER A 87 -1.87 10.59 -1.35
N LEU A 88 -1.43 10.55 -2.61
CA LEU A 88 -0.79 11.71 -3.26
C LEU A 88 -1.77 12.89 -3.36
N LYS A 89 -3.03 12.61 -3.66
CA LYS A 89 -4.06 13.63 -3.69
C LYS A 89 -4.29 14.23 -2.30
N GLN A 90 -4.27 13.40 -1.26
CA GLN A 90 -4.38 13.88 0.12
C GLN A 90 -3.23 14.78 0.52
N ILE A 91 -2.02 14.52 0.02
CA ILE A 91 -0.88 15.41 0.23
C ILE A 91 -1.14 16.77 -0.40
N GLU A 92 -1.69 16.80 -1.62
CA GLU A 92 -2.04 18.05 -2.30
C GLU A 92 -3.06 18.86 -1.53
N ASN A 93 -4.09 18.20 -0.97
CA ASN A 93 -5.13 18.87 -0.18
C ASN A 93 -4.74 19.08 1.28
N LYS A 94 -3.57 18.63 1.71
CA LYS A 94 -3.08 18.70 3.09
C LYS A 94 -3.94 17.90 4.07
N SER A 95 -4.59 16.84 3.60
CA SER A 95 -5.36 15.91 4.45
C SER A 95 -4.63 14.61 4.75
N TYR A 96 -3.45 14.42 4.18
CA TYR A 96 -2.65 13.22 4.38
C TYR A 96 -2.19 13.08 5.83
N GLY A 97 -2.18 11.85 6.33
CA GLY A 97 -1.65 11.55 7.66
C GLY A 97 -2.68 11.52 8.78
N TYR A 98 -3.95 11.75 8.45
CA TYR A 98 -5.05 11.76 9.41
C TYR A 98 -6.03 10.63 9.12
N CYS A 99 -6.53 10.00 10.19
CA CYS A 99 -7.49 8.92 10.08
C CYS A 99 -8.79 9.41 9.43
N LEU A 100 -9.29 8.65 8.45
CA LEU A 100 -10.52 9.04 7.72
C LEU A 100 -11.77 9.00 8.60
N GLU A 101 -11.81 8.15 9.62
CA GLU A 101 -12.97 8.04 10.51
C GLU A 101 -12.88 8.97 11.72
N SER A 102 -11.74 9.00 12.41
CA SER A 102 -11.61 9.73 13.67
C SER A 102 -11.02 11.13 13.50
N GLY A 103 -10.31 11.39 12.41
CA GLY A 103 -9.59 12.64 12.22
C GLY A 103 -8.29 12.75 13.01
N ASP A 104 -7.96 11.74 13.82
CA ASP A 104 -6.73 11.72 14.61
C ASP A 104 -5.51 11.47 13.73
N PRO A 105 -4.32 11.93 14.14
CA PRO A 105 -3.10 11.60 13.40
C PRO A 105 -2.86 10.10 13.36
N ILE A 106 -2.52 9.59 12.18
CA ILE A 106 -2.16 8.18 12.00
C ILE A 106 -0.83 7.89 12.68
N GLY A 107 0.11 8.82 12.59
CA GLY A 107 1.42 8.73 13.23
C GLY A 107 2.53 8.38 12.25
N ILE A 108 3.68 8.97 12.49
CA ILE A 108 4.86 8.79 11.63
C ILE A 108 5.31 7.33 11.56
N PRO A 109 5.44 6.58 12.68
CA PRO A 109 5.90 5.19 12.59
C PRO A 109 5.03 4.30 11.72
N ARG A 110 3.70 4.47 11.80
CA ARG A 110 2.77 3.69 10.99
C ARG A 110 2.86 4.06 9.52
N LEU A 111 2.97 5.35 9.21
CA LEU A 111 3.07 5.83 7.84
C LEU A 111 4.40 5.44 7.18
N LEU A 112 5.47 5.32 7.95
CA LEU A 112 6.75 4.83 7.41
C LEU A 112 6.67 3.37 6.99
N ILE A 113 5.92 2.55 7.73
CA ILE A 113 5.70 1.14 7.41
C ILE A 113 4.72 1.01 6.24
N ARG A 114 3.64 1.77 6.27
CA ARG A 114 2.61 1.72 5.24
C ARG A 114 2.15 3.14 4.87
N PRO A 115 2.81 3.77 3.89
CA PRO A 115 2.51 5.16 3.52
C PRO A 115 1.09 5.41 3.01
N VAL A 116 0.39 4.37 2.55
CA VAL A 116 -1.00 4.48 2.07
C VAL A 116 -2.04 4.29 3.18
N SER A 117 -1.63 4.23 4.44
CA SER A 117 -2.55 4.06 5.57
C SER A 117 -3.57 5.19 5.62
N GLU A 118 -4.84 4.82 5.80
CA GLU A 118 -5.98 5.76 5.87
C GLU A 118 -6.61 5.82 7.26
N TYR A 119 -6.27 4.88 8.14
CA TYR A 119 -6.85 4.74 9.47
C TYR A 119 -5.76 4.63 10.52
N CYS A 120 -6.03 5.19 11.70
CA CYS A 120 -5.15 4.98 12.85
C CYS A 120 -5.24 3.50 13.31
N ALA A 121 -4.28 3.06 14.12
CA ALA A 121 -4.19 1.66 14.53
C ALA A 121 -5.46 1.17 15.22
N ASP A 122 -6.04 1.98 16.10
CA ASP A 122 -7.23 1.61 16.85
C ASP A 122 -8.45 1.40 15.94
N ILE A 123 -8.68 2.31 15.00
CA ILE A 123 -9.78 2.22 14.04
C ILE A 123 -9.59 1.02 13.13
N LYS A 124 -8.36 0.75 12.69
CA LYS A 124 -8.08 -0.41 11.85
C LYS A 124 -8.39 -1.72 12.59
N GLN A 125 -8.03 -1.83 13.85
CA GLN A 125 -8.34 -3.00 14.66
C GLN A 125 -9.85 -3.23 14.79
N ILE A 126 -10.61 -2.16 15.01
CA ILE A 126 -12.08 -2.21 15.08
C ILE A 126 -12.64 -2.73 13.77
N ASN A 127 -12.18 -2.20 12.64
CA ASN A 127 -12.67 -2.62 11.32
C ASN A 127 -12.32 -4.08 11.00
N GLU A 128 -11.12 -4.53 11.33
CA GLU A 128 -10.72 -5.91 11.17
C GLU A 128 -11.59 -6.84 12.03
N GLY A 129 -11.88 -6.45 13.26
CA GLY A 129 -12.78 -7.19 14.14
C GLY A 129 -14.19 -7.32 13.57
N LYS A 130 -14.73 -6.26 12.99
CA LYS A 130 -16.04 -6.27 12.34
C LYS A 130 -16.05 -7.21 11.12
N GLU A 131 -15.01 -7.18 10.31
CA GLU A 131 -14.88 -8.06 9.15
C GLU A 131 -14.84 -9.52 9.57
N GLN A 132 -14.05 -9.87 10.56
CA GLN A 132 -13.97 -11.25 11.09
C GLN A 132 -15.31 -11.72 11.62
N HIS A 133 -16.01 -10.88 12.35
CA HIS A 133 -17.34 -11.20 12.89
C HIS A 133 -18.35 -11.42 11.75
N PHE A 134 -18.31 -10.59 10.72
CA PHE A 134 -19.18 -10.70 9.55
C PHE A 134 -18.96 -12.02 8.82
N TYR A 135 -17.72 -12.42 8.58
CA TYR A 135 -17.40 -13.70 7.93
C TYR A 135 -17.79 -14.89 8.79
N SER A 136 -17.61 -14.82 10.10
CA SER A 136 -18.02 -15.89 11.03
C SER A 136 -19.55 -16.08 11.04
N GLY A 137 -20.29 -15.01 10.86
CA GLY A 137 -21.76 -15.05 10.85
C GLY A 137 -22.39 -15.65 9.58
N ARG A 138 -21.59 -15.93 8.56
CA ARG A 138 -22.06 -16.47 7.27
C ARG A 138 -22.06 -18.00 7.17
N LYS A 139 -21.75 -18.71 8.24
CA LYS A 139 -21.76 -20.17 8.22
C LYS A 139 -23.16 -20.73 8.07
#